data_9537d01042893355f1623b11587919e2
#
_entry.id   9537d01042893355f1623b11587919e2
#
_cell.length_a   1.000
_cell.length_b   1.000
_cell.length_c   1.000
_cell.angle_alpha   90.00
_cell.angle_beta   90.00
_cell.angle_gamma   90.00
#
_symmetry.space_group_name_H-M   'P 1'
#
loop_
_entity.id
_entity.type
_entity.pdbx_description
1 polymer ?
#
loop_
_entity_poly.entity_id
_entity_poly.type
_entity_poly.pdbx_seq_one_letter_code
_entity_poly.pdbx_strand_id
1 'polypeptide(L)'
;MTKIITCVDGSAMTTAVTNAAIWASNKLTKPILFLHTIEKEQQHGADNYSGAIGLGARSALLQEMTKLDEQRGKLALKLGKELLERVASQAQTSVVQQVESMQRHGELADAIVDMEDKTRLIVIGRSGKGHEDDYSALGSNIETLLRKATHPVVIIPDTFSEPTSFMVAYDGRQT
;
A
#
# COMPACT_ATOMS: atom_id res chain seq x y z
N MET A 1 14.63 -4.74 -15.81
CA MET A 1 14.38 -3.29 -15.91
C MET A 1 13.75 -2.83 -14.61
N THR A 2 14.30 -1.79 -13.97
CA THR A 2 13.77 -1.29 -12.69
C THR A 2 12.52 -0.42 -12.90
N LYS A 3 11.61 -0.44 -11.93
CA LYS A 3 10.28 0.19 -11.95
C LYS A 3 10.08 1.15 -10.79
N ILE A 4 9.10 2.02 -10.90
CA ILE A 4 8.59 2.81 -9.80
C ILE A 4 7.48 1.99 -9.14
N ILE A 5 7.71 1.53 -7.91
CA ILE A 5 6.72 0.81 -7.12
C ILE A 5 5.83 1.84 -6.43
N THR A 6 4.54 1.82 -6.74
CA THR A 6 3.56 2.79 -6.25
C THR A 6 2.54 2.10 -5.38
N CYS A 7 2.56 2.38 -4.07
CA CYS A 7 1.71 1.73 -3.09
C CYS A 7 0.35 2.45 -3.03
N VAL A 8 -0.73 1.72 -3.26
CA VAL A 8 -2.11 2.24 -3.24
C VAL A 8 -3.01 1.35 -2.36
N ASP A 9 -3.82 1.98 -1.51
CA ASP A 9 -4.69 1.30 -0.55
C ASP A 9 -6.17 1.70 -0.66
N GLY A 10 -6.49 2.64 -1.57
CA GLY A 10 -7.82 3.17 -1.74
C GLY A 10 -8.21 4.26 -0.73
N SER A 11 -7.25 4.78 0.05
CA SER A 11 -7.43 5.97 0.89
C SER A 11 -7.59 7.25 0.06
N ALA A 12 -7.90 8.35 0.72
CA ALA A 12 -7.97 9.69 0.12
C ALA A 12 -6.66 10.08 -0.60
N MET A 13 -5.51 9.55 -0.15
CA MET A 13 -4.20 9.84 -0.75
C MET A 13 -3.94 9.15 -2.08
N THR A 14 -4.73 8.16 -2.47
CA THR A 14 -4.52 7.37 -3.70
C THR A 14 -4.36 8.26 -4.94
N THR A 15 -5.14 9.33 -5.05
CA THR A 15 -5.05 10.27 -6.19
C THR A 15 -3.73 11.03 -6.20
N ALA A 16 -3.30 11.55 -5.05
CA ALA A 16 -2.02 12.27 -4.91
C ALA A 16 -0.83 11.35 -5.22
N VAL A 17 -0.85 10.13 -4.68
CA VAL A 17 0.17 9.09 -4.92
C VAL A 17 0.23 8.70 -6.39
N THR A 18 -0.91 8.52 -7.06
CA THR A 18 -0.97 8.22 -8.50
C THR A 18 -0.36 9.35 -9.32
N ASN A 19 -0.70 10.61 -9.03
CA ASN A 19 -0.15 11.77 -9.74
C ASN A 19 1.36 11.90 -9.55
N ALA A 20 1.85 11.65 -8.33
CA ALA A 20 3.28 11.65 -8.04
C ALA A 20 4.02 10.53 -8.80
N ALA A 21 3.43 9.35 -8.90
CA ALA A 21 3.99 8.24 -9.68
C ALA A 21 4.06 8.56 -11.17
N ILE A 22 3.03 9.18 -11.73
CA ILE A 22 3.00 9.67 -13.12
C ILE A 22 4.13 10.68 -13.36
N TRP A 23 4.25 11.67 -12.48
CA TRP A 23 5.32 12.67 -12.54
C TRP A 23 6.70 12.00 -12.49
N ALA A 24 6.93 11.11 -11.53
CA ALA A 24 8.20 10.41 -11.38
C ALA A 24 8.52 9.51 -12.59
N SER A 25 7.52 8.84 -13.15
CA SER A 25 7.65 8.01 -14.35
C SER A 25 8.11 8.84 -15.55
N ASN A 26 7.50 9.99 -15.76
CA ASN A 26 7.86 10.88 -16.86
C ASN A 26 9.25 11.49 -16.67
N LYS A 27 9.65 11.86 -15.45
CA LYS A 27 10.98 12.41 -15.16
C LYS A 27 12.09 11.36 -15.23
N LEU A 28 11.86 10.15 -14.74
CA LEU A 28 12.86 9.10 -14.69
C LEU A 28 12.85 8.17 -15.91
N THR A 29 11.85 8.29 -16.77
CA THR A 29 11.63 7.39 -17.92
C THR A 29 11.59 5.92 -17.46
N LYS A 30 10.79 5.64 -16.42
CA LYS A 30 10.66 4.31 -15.83
C LYS A 30 9.21 3.86 -15.80
N PRO A 31 8.93 2.55 -16.01
CA PRO A 31 7.59 2.01 -15.88
C PRO A 31 7.08 2.10 -14.44
N ILE A 32 5.75 2.16 -14.31
CA ILE A 32 5.06 2.14 -13.02
C ILE A 32 4.55 0.74 -12.75
N LEU A 33 4.71 0.28 -11.50
CA LEU A 33 3.99 -0.86 -10.94
C LEU A 33 3.14 -0.38 -9.78
N PHE A 34 1.82 -0.38 -9.95
CA PHE A 34 0.89 -0.17 -8.84
C PHE A 34 0.79 -1.44 -8.00
N LEU A 35 1.08 -1.31 -6.72
CA LEU A 35 1.03 -2.38 -5.74
C LEU A 35 -0.09 -2.11 -4.74
N HIS A 36 -0.99 -3.08 -4.58
CA HIS A 36 -1.98 -3.12 -3.50
C HIS A 36 -1.79 -4.37 -2.67
N THR A 37 -1.67 -4.23 -1.34
CA THR A 37 -1.57 -5.36 -0.41
C THR A 37 -2.87 -5.54 0.36
N ILE A 38 -3.28 -6.80 0.52
CA ILE A 38 -4.38 -7.20 1.40
C ILE A 38 -3.74 -7.77 2.65
N GLU A 39 -3.71 -6.98 3.71
CA GLU A 39 -3.24 -7.40 5.01
C GLU A 39 -4.30 -8.28 5.68
N LYS A 40 -3.86 -9.30 6.43
CA LYS A 40 -4.78 -10.03 7.30
C LYS A 40 -5.15 -9.11 8.45
N GLU A 41 -6.42 -8.73 8.56
CA GLU A 41 -6.90 -8.13 9.79
C GLU A 41 -6.58 -9.09 10.94
N GLN A 42 -5.82 -8.60 11.93
CA GLN A 42 -5.60 -9.37 13.15
C GLN A 42 -6.96 -9.57 13.78
N GLN A 43 -7.39 -10.82 13.89
CA GLN A 43 -8.64 -11.19 14.57
C GLN A 43 -8.51 -10.84 16.07
N HIS A 44 -8.82 -9.62 16.41
CA HIS A 44 -8.96 -9.21 17.81
C HIS A 44 -10.33 -9.69 18.29
N GLY A 45 -10.39 -10.85 18.95
CA GLY A 45 -11.61 -11.23 19.63
C GLY A 45 -11.94 -12.70 19.80
N ALA A 46 -11.18 -13.65 19.25
CA ALA A 46 -11.50 -15.08 19.42
C ALA A 46 -11.17 -15.62 20.82
N ASP A 47 -10.31 -14.95 21.59
CA ASP A 47 -9.80 -15.48 22.86
C ASP A 47 -10.70 -15.24 24.09
N ASN A 48 -11.69 -14.35 24.00
CA ASN A 48 -12.49 -13.96 25.18
C ASN A 48 -13.83 -14.72 25.35
N TYR A 49 -14.17 -15.63 24.44
CA TYR A 49 -15.44 -16.38 24.54
C TYR A 49 -15.30 -17.80 25.08
N SER A 50 -14.17 -18.17 25.66
CA SER A 50 -13.84 -19.55 26.01
C SER A 50 -14.60 -20.11 27.22
N GLY A 51 -15.39 -19.34 27.94
CA GLY A 51 -15.99 -19.76 29.22
C GLY A 51 -17.47 -20.04 29.24
N ALA A 52 -18.28 -19.64 28.26
CA ALA A 52 -19.74 -19.59 28.38
C ALA A 52 -20.54 -20.32 27.29
N ILE A 53 -19.92 -20.92 26.29
CA ILE A 53 -20.62 -21.45 25.11
C ILE A 53 -20.46 -22.98 25.05
N GLY A 54 -21.60 -23.72 25.02
CA GLY A 54 -21.62 -25.18 24.86
C GLY A 54 -20.94 -25.63 23.55
N LEU A 55 -20.36 -26.84 23.53
CA LEU A 55 -19.56 -27.37 22.42
C LEU A 55 -20.24 -27.28 21.04
N GLY A 56 -21.53 -27.49 20.93
CA GLY A 56 -22.26 -27.40 19.67
C GLY A 56 -22.44 -25.97 19.15
N ALA A 57 -22.70 -25.01 20.05
CA ALA A 57 -22.84 -23.60 19.70
C ALA A 57 -21.49 -22.99 19.27
N ARG A 58 -20.38 -23.45 19.84
CA ARG A 58 -19.02 -23.05 19.44
C ARG A 58 -18.69 -23.47 18.03
N SER A 59 -19.04 -24.69 17.65
CA SER A 59 -18.81 -25.18 16.28
C SER A 59 -19.61 -24.41 15.23
N ALA A 60 -20.88 -24.09 15.52
CA ALA A 60 -21.73 -23.30 14.63
C ALA A 60 -21.19 -21.87 14.47
N LEU A 61 -20.75 -21.24 15.57
CA LEU A 61 -20.16 -19.90 15.53
C LEU A 61 -18.87 -19.87 14.70
N LEU A 62 -17.98 -20.84 14.88
CA LEU A 62 -16.74 -20.93 14.10
C LEU A 62 -17.02 -21.11 12.61
N GLN A 63 -18.02 -21.91 12.22
CA GLN A 63 -18.43 -22.04 10.83
C GLN A 63 -18.95 -20.74 10.25
N GLU A 64 -19.74 -20.00 11.01
CA GLU A 64 -20.27 -18.72 10.57
C GLU A 64 -19.17 -17.66 10.43
N MET A 65 -18.23 -17.60 11.38
CA MET A 65 -17.05 -16.74 11.29
C MET A 65 -16.20 -17.07 10.05
N THR A 66 -15.96 -18.34 9.78
CA THR A 66 -15.21 -18.76 8.57
C THR A 66 -15.90 -18.30 7.29
N LYS A 67 -17.23 -18.40 7.20
CA LYS A 67 -17.98 -17.91 6.02
C LYS A 67 -17.87 -16.38 5.87
N LEU A 68 -17.96 -15.65 6.96
CA LEU A 68 -17.81 -14.20 6.96
C LEU A 68 -16.39 -13.79 6.52
N ASP A 69 -15.36 -14.48 6.99
CA ASP A 69 -13.98 -14.22 6.61
C ASP A 69 -13.74 -14.52 5.13
N GLU A 70 -14.32 -15.61 4.59
CA GLU A 70 -14.28 -15.89 3.16
C GLU A 70 -14.97 -14.79 2.32
N GLN A 71 -16.12 -14.31 2.77
CA GLN A 71 -16.85 -13.24 2.08
C GLN A 71 -16.08 -11.93 2.11
N ARG A 72 -15.50 -11.56 3.25
CA ARG A 72 -14.62 -10.39 3.40
C ARG A 72 -13.40 -10.51 2.49
N GLY A 73 -12.74 -11.66 2.47
CA GLY A 73 -11.59 -11.91 1.59
C GLY A 73 -11.92 -11.74 0.11
N LYS A 74 -13.06 -12.30 -0.34
CA LYS A 74 -13.53 -12.13 -1.73
C LYS A 74 -13.83 -10.67 -2.06
N LEU A 75 -14.43 -9.94 -1.14
CA LEU A 75 -14.74 -8.52 -1.31
C LEU A 75 -13.46 -7.69 -1.37
N ALA A 76 -12.50 -7.94 -0.48
CA ALA A 76 -11.21 -7.25 -0.48
C ALA A 76 -10.45 -7.46 -1.79
N LEU A 77 -10.43 -8.69 -2.31
CA LEU A 77 -9.85 -9.00 -3.62
C LEU A 77 -10.51 -8.20 -4.75
N LYS A 78 -11.83 -8.15 -4.76
CA LYS A 78 -12.59 -7.43 -5.79
C LYS A 78 -12.33 -5.92 -5.72
N LEU A 79 -12.42 -5.33 -4.53
CA LEU A 79 -12.19 -3.89 -4.33
C LEU A 79 -10.75 -3.50 -4.69
N GLY A 80 -9.76 -4.32 -4.32
CA GLY A 80 -8.36 -4.09 -4.68
C GLY A 80 -8.13 -4.16 -6.19
N LYS A 81 -8.80 -5.08 -6.89
CA LYS A 81 -8.72 -5.16 -8.35
C LYS A 81 -9.33 -3.92 -9.01
N GLU A 82 -10.51 -3.48 -8.59
CA GLU A 82 -11.17 -2.28 -9.10
C GLU A 82 -10.33 -1.01 -8.83
N LEU A 83 -9.68 -0.93 -7.67
CA LEU A 83 -8.74 0.14 -7.34
C LEU A 83 -7.57 0.17 -8.32
N LEU A 84 -6.91 -0.98 -8.53
CA LEU A 84 -5.77 -1.10 -9.42
C LEU A 84 -6.12 -0.79 -10.88
N GLU A 85 -7.27 -1.25 -11.37
CA GLU A 85 -7.76 -0.92 -12.72
C GLU A 85 -7.98 0.58 -12.89
N ARG A 86 -8.55 1.24 -11.90
CA ARG A 86 -8.80 2.69 -11.91
C ARG A 86 -7.49 3.48 -11.99
N VAL A 87 -6.51 3.21 -11.08
CA VAL A 87 -5.25 3.96 -11.06
C VAL A 87 -4.38 3.65 -12.27
N ALA A 88 -4.39 2.42 -12.77
CA ALA A 88 -3.69 2.04 -13.99
C ALA A 88 -4.25 2.75 -15.21
N SER A 89 -5.57 2.81 -15.36
CA SER A 89 -6.24 3.53 -16.45
C SER A 89 -5.91 5.02 -16.42
N GLN A 90 -5.91 5.65 -15.24
CA GLN A 90 -5.51 7.05 -15.08
C GLN A 90 -4.05 7.27 -15.52
N ALA A 91 -3.13 6.39 -15.11
CA ALA A 91 -1.72 6.51 -15.45
C ALA A 91 -1.45 6.26 -16.93
N GLN A 92 -2.09 5.28 -17.55
CA GLN A 92 -1.90 4.93 -18.97
C GLN A 92 -2.19 6.08 -19.94
N THR A 93 -3.07 7.00 -19.57
CA THR A 93 -3.36 8.19 -20.38
C THR A 93 -2.31 9.28 -20.26
N SER A 94 -1.43 9.21 -19.27
CA SER A 94 -0.53 10.30 -18.86
C SER A 94 0.95 9.94 -18.92
N VAL A 95 1.29 8.67 -19.10
CA VAL A 95 2.68 8.20 -19.20
C VAL A 95 2.94 7.50 -20.53
N VAL A 96 4.17 7.65 -21.04
CA VAL A 96 4.64 6.94 -22.23
C VAL A 96 5.15 5.54 -21.88
N GLN A 97 5.52 5.34 -20.62
CA GLN A 97 6.09 4.09 -20.12
C GLN A 97 4.99 3.06 -19.79
N GLN A 98 5.40 1.80 -19.67
CA GLN A 98 4.51 0.71 -19.30
C GLN A 98 3.95 0.90 -17.88
N VAL A 99 2.64 0.63 -17.73
CA VAL A 99 1.93 0.61 -16.46
C VAL A 99 1.48 -0.82 -16.16
N GLU A 100 1.89 -1.32 -15.00
CA GLU A 100 1.54 -2.64 -14.49
C GLU A 100 0.81 -2.50 -13.16
N SER A 101 0.05 -3.54 -12.81
CA SER A 101 -0.68 -3.64 -11.55
C SER A 101 -0.42 -4.99 -10.90
N MET A 102 -0.26 -5.00 -9.58
CA MET A 102 -0.06 -6.20 -8.78
C MET A 102 -0.84 -6.11 -7.48
N GLN A 103 -1.57 -7.17 -7.16
CA GLN A 103 -2.22 -7.36 -5.87
C GLN A 103 -1.55 -8.52 -5.13
N ARG A 104 -1.22 -8.32 -3.86
CA ARG A 104 -0.58 -9.35 -3.02
C ARG A 104 -1.28 -9.47 -1.68
N HIS A 105 -1.21 -10.65 -1.09
CA HIS A 105 -1.54 -10.87 0.31
C HIS A 105 -0.30 -10.69 1.18
N GLY A 106 -0.46 -10.15 2.38
CA GLY A 106 0.60 -9.97 3.36
C GLY A 106 0.98 -8.51 3.59
N GLU A 107 2.05 -8.31 4.33
CA GLU A 107 2.54 -6.97 4.69
C GLU A 107 3.16 -6.24 3.49
N LEU A 108 2.91 -4.93 3.42
CA LEU A 108 3.43 -4.08 2.34
C LEU A 108 4.96 -4.07 2.29
N ALA A 109 5.61 -3.97 3.46
CA ALA A 109 7.06 -3.91 3.52
C ALA A 109 7.72 -5.19 2.97
N ASP A 110 7.17 -6.35 3.28
CA ASP A 110 7.68 -7.64 2.79
C ASP A 110 7.45 -7.77 1.27
N ALA A 111 6.30 -7.33 0.78
CA ALA A 111 6.02 -7.31 -0.65
C ALA A 111 7.01 -6.44 -1.44
N ILE A 112 7.48 -5.33 -0.85
CA ILE A 112 8.46 -4.43 -1.48
C ILE A 112 9.87 -5.04 -1.43
N VAL A 113 10.26 -5.64 -0.31
CA VAL A 113 11.56 -6.34 -0.18
C VAL A 113 11.69 -7.45 -1.22
N ASP A 114 10.65 -8.23 -1.45
CA ASP A 114 10.64 -9.28 -2.48
C ASP A 114 10.85 -8.75 -3.92
N MET A 115 10.64 -7.45 -4.14
CA MET A 115 10.78 -6.80 -5.44
C MET A 115 11.99 -5.87 -5.51
N GLU A 116 12.90 -5.93 -4.55
CA GLU A 116 14.04 -5.02 -4.42
C GLU A 116 14.85 -4.92 -5.71
N ASP A 117 15.25 -6.03 -6.31
CA ASP A 117 16.03 -6.08 -7.57
C ASP A 117 15.35 -5.36 -8.74
N LYS A 118 14.04 -5.17 -8.69
CA LYS A 118 13.22 -4.53 -9.72
C LYS A 118 12.79 -3.11 -9.36
N THR A 119 13.17 -2.64 -8.19
CA THR A 119 12.78 -1.33 -7.67
C THR A 119 13.78 -0.25 -8.07
N ARG A 120 13.29 0.90 -8.52
CA ARG A 120 14.06 2.13 -8.72
C ARG A 120 13.69 3.19 -7.69
N LEU A 121 12.42 3.28 -7.38
CA LEU A 121 11.82 4.27 -6.50
C LEU A 121 10.55 3.68 -5.91
N ILE A 122 10.28 3.97 -4.65
CA ILE A 122 9.04 3.63 -3.97
C ILE A 122 8.24 4.93 -3.76
N VAL A 123 6.96 4.93 -4.13
CA VAL A 123 6.04 6.06 -3.92
C VAL A 123 4.90 5.59 -3.02
N ILE A 124 4.68 6.27 -1.91
CA ILE A 124 3.70 5.90 -0.89
C ILE A 124 3.03 7.14 -0.29
N GLY A 125 1.78 7.05 0.09
CA GLY A 125 1.08 8.11 0.81
C GLY A 125 1.56 8.24 2.26
N ARG A 126 1.51 9.43 2.84
CA ARG A 126 1.93 9.70 4.23
C ARG A 126 1.09 8.94 5.27
N SER A 127 -0.17 8.73 5.02
CA SER A 127 -1.08 7.94 5.85
C SER A 127 -1.87 6.97 5.00
N GLY A 128 -2.34 5.89 5.61
CA GLY A 128 -3.16 4.87 4.97
C GLY A 128 -4.60 4.93 5.46
N LYS A 129 -5.38 3.97 4.97
CA LYS A 129 -6.78 3.80 5.32
C LYS A 129 -6.97 3.64 6.83
N GLY A 130 -7.83 4.47 7.42
CA GLY A 130 -8.11 4.47 8.87
C GLY A 130 -7.23 5.37 9.72
N HIS A 131 -6.26 6.10 9.15
CA HIS A 131 -5.39 7.06 9.85
C HIS A 131 -5.36 8.40 9.12
N GLU A 132 -6.45 8.75 8.46
CA GLU A 132 -6.55 9.92 7.57
C GLU A 132 -6.49 11.25 8.35
N ASP A 133 -6.93 11.26 9.61
CA ASP A 133 -7.02 12.47 10.46
C ASP A 133 -5.81 12.70 11.36
N ASP A 134 -4.85 11.78 11.44
CA ASP A 134 -3.67 11.93 12.29
C ASP A 134 -2.50 12.55 11.52
N TYR A 135 -2.41 13.87 11.56
CA TYR A 135 -1.32 14.63 10.93
C TYR A 135 0.02 14.54 11.68
N SER A 136 0.04 14.00 12.90
CA SER A 136 1.22 14.01 13.76
C SER A 136 2.12 12.78 13.58
N ALA A 137 1.61 11.69 13.03
CA ALA A 137 2.34 10.43 12.89
C ALA A 137 2.44 9.96 11.43
N LEU A 138 3.53 9.31 11.10
CA LEU A 138 3.64 8.50 9.89
C LEU A 138 2.82 7.21 10.09
N GLY A 139 2.13 6.75 9.06
CA GLY A 139 1.42 5.47 9.12
C GLY A 139 2.39 4.32 9.49
N SER A 140 1.92 3.35 10.25
CA SER A 140 2.71 2.21 10.73
C SER A 140 3.44 1.45 9.61
N ASN A 141 2.80 1.33 8.46
CA ASN A 141 3.38 0.69 7.27
C ASN A 141 4.56 1.46 6.70
N ILE A 142 4.56 2.80 6.80
CA ILE A 142 5.68 3.63 6.34
C ILE A 142 6.88 3.44 7.25
N GLU A 143 6.70 3.45 8.56
CA GLU A 143 7.80 3.24 9.50
C GLU A 143 8.47 1.88 9.28
N THR A 144 7.67 0.83 9.14
CA THR A 144 8.17 -0.52 8.84
C THR A 144 8.89 -0.56 7.49
N LEU A 145 8.33 0.08 6.48
CA LEU A 145 8.93 0.18 5.16
C LEU A 145 10.28 0.90 5.19
N LEU A 146 10.36 2.07 5.83
CA LEU A 146 11.59 2.86 5.91
C LEU A 146 12.74 2.13 6.62
N ARG A 147 12.42 1.23 7.54
CA ARG A 147 13.43 0.39 8.22
C ARG A 147 13.98 -0.72 7.33
N LYS A 148 13.19 -1.20 6.37
CA LYS A 148 13.53 -2.34 5.49
C LYS A 148 13.98 -1.93 4.09
N ALA A 149 13.55 -0.76 3.62
CA ALA A 149 13.79 -0.32 2.24
C ALA A 149 15.26 0.09 2.03
N THR A 150 15.84 -0.43 0.96
CA THR A 150 17.20 -0.06 0.48
C THR A 150 17.15 0.93 -0.68
N HIS A 151 15.97 1.18 -1.23
CA HIS A 151 15.74 2.12 -2.33
C HIS A 151 15.11 3.42 -1.84
N PRO A 152 15.27 4.54 -2.56
CA PRO A 152 14.63 5.79 -2.22
C PRO A 152 13.12 5.64 -2.07
N VAL A 153 12.56 6.25 -1.02
CA VAL A 153 11.12 6.30 -0.75
C VAL A 153 10.66 7.74 -0.83
N VAL A 154 9.62 7.99 -1.63
CA VAL A 154 8.96 9.29 -1.72
C VAL A 154 7.63 9.18 -1.00
N ILE A 155 7.48 9.96 0.06
CA ILE A 155 6.26 10.03 0.87
C ILE A 155 5.43 11.20 0.39
N ILE A 156 4.20 10.93 -0.02
CA ILE A 156 3.30 11.90 -0.62
C ILE A 156 2.31 12.39 0.43
N PRO A 157 2.16 13.71 0.61
CA PRO A 157 1.12 14.30 1.44
C PRO A 157 -0.27 14.17 0.80
N ASP A 158 -1.28 14.73 1.43
CA ASP A 158 -2.70 14.66 1.04
C ASP A 158 -2.96 15.17 -0.39
N THR A 159 -2.13 16.12 -0.84
CA THR A 159 -2.17 16.66 -2.20
C THR A 159 -0.78 16.62 -2.83
N PHE A 160 -0.73 16.39 -4.12
CA PHE A 160 0.51 16.41 -4.88
C PHE A 160 0.54 17.59 -5.84
N SER A 161 1.62 18.36 -5.78
CA SER A 161 2.00 19.34 -6.80
C SER A 161 3.43 19.04 -7.27
N GLU A 162 3.72 19.28 -8.54
CA GLU A 162 5.07 19.06 -9.06
C GLU A 162 6.08 19.93 -8.31
N PRO A 163 7.14 19.35 -7.71
CA PRO A 163 8.14 20.11 -6.97
C PRO A 163 8.98 20.96 -7.94
N THR A 164 9.16 22.23 -7.59
CA THR A 164 10.00 23.18 -8.33
C THR A 164 11.36 23.41 -7.65
N SER A 165 11.48 23.00 -6.39
CA SER A 165 12.71 23.10 -5.59
C SER A 165 12.79 21.96 -4.59
N PHE A 166 13.98 21.71 -4.07
CA PHE A 166 14.19 20.72 -3.01
C PHE A 166 15.22 21.23 -2.00
N MET A 167 15.11 20.71 -0.79
CA MET A 167 16.08 20.94 0.28
C MET A 167 16.69 19.60 0.66
N VAL A 168 18.02 19.56 0.81
CA VAL A 168 18.73 18.39 1.28
C VAL A 168 19.05 18.53 2.76
N ALA A 169 18.53 17.63 3.59
CA ALA A 169 18.98 17.47 4.96
C ALA A 169 20.15 16.48 4.98
N TYR A 170 21.31 16.92 5.42
CA TYR A 170 22.53 16.12 5.43
C TYR A 170 23.19 16.17 6.82
N ASP A 171 23.49 15.01 7.37
CA ASP A 171 24.07 14.87 8.71
C ASP A 171 25.61 14.89 8.74
N GLY A 172 26.27 15.07 7.59
CA GLY A 172 27.73 15.14 7.49
C GLY A 172 28.43 13.78 7.47
N ARG A 173 27.71 12.67 7.52
CA ARG A 173 28.30 11.32 7.48
C ARG A 173 28.56 10.89 6.05
N GLN A 174 29.69 10.19 5.86
CA GLN A 174 29.92 9.45 4.60
C GLN A 174 29.07 8.17 4.65
N THR A 175 28.24 7.95 3.64
CA THR A 175 27.48 6.71 3.41
C THR A 175 28.31 5.72 2.62
#